data_2580837ad21a77572147278bf6684140
#
_entry.id   2580837ad21a77572147278bf6684140
#
_cell.length_a   1.000
_cell.length_b   1.000
_cell.length_c   1.000
_cell.angle_alpha   90.00
_cell.angle_beta   90.00
_cell.angle_gamma   90.00
#
_symmetry.space_group_name_H-M   'P 1'
#
loop_
_entity.id
_entity.type
_entity.pdbx_description
1 polymer ?
#
loop_
_entity_poly.entity_id
_entity_poly.type
_entity_poly.pdbx_seq_one_letter_code
_entity_poly.pdbx_strand_id
1 'polypeptide(L)'
;MKLLYGNMDIKYKIKKIQPKIYAVIVPDDYHRPMLFMRVQEYYESPNPLFKGKSFDIWNYIEWYSRNHRDSFTYAFDWGGFNIPLEVGYNCYDTLKDVYTPYDEIMENIIHKIYKMNGNSCDGYIIGVGDIGGETFMHEICHGLYATNDLYKTMADEITQMIPTKLYNQFVN
;
A
#
# COMPACT_ATOMS: atom_id res chain seq x y z
N MET A 1 13.17 2.16 22.45
CA MET A 1 12.30 2.58 21.34
C MET A 1 10.84 2.87 21.74
N LYS A 2 10.24 2.16 22.71
CA LYS A 2 8.89 2.49 23.24
C LYS A 2 8.72 3.92 23.79
N LEU A 3 9.79 4.60 24.14
CA LEU A 3 9.78 5.94 24.74
C LEU A 3 9.62 7.10 23.73
N LEU A 4 9.82 6.85 22.43
CA LEU A 4 9.77 7.91 21.39
C LEU A 4 8.41 8.07 20.71
N TYR A 5 7.54 7.04 20.74
CA TYR A 5 6.30 7.05 19.95
C TYR A 5 5.01 6.98 20.80
N GLY A 6 5.11 6.84 22.12
CA GLY A 6 3.93 6.68 23.00
C GLY A 6 3.12 5.41 22.65
N ASN A 7 1.94 5.28 23.23
CA ASN A 7 0.94 4.31 22.76
C ASN A 7 0.24 4.92 21.53
N MET A 8 0.62 4.51 20.31
CA MET A 8 -0.10 4.90 19.10
C MET A 8 -1.41 4.14 19.03
N ASP A 9 -2.52 4.84 19.23
CA ASP A 9 -3.88 4.29 19.03
C ASP A 9 -4.39 4.64 17.64
N ILE A 10 -3.92 3.88 16.65
CA ILE A 10 -4.39 4.04 15.26
C ILE A 10 -5.71 3.30 15.10
N LYS A 11 -6.77 4.04 14.82
CA LYS A 11 -8.08 3.48 14.52
C LYS A 11 -8.12 2.97 13.09
N TYR A 12 -8.35 1.68 12.92
CA TYR A 12 -8.53 1.07 11.61
C TYR A 12 -9.63 0.01 11.62
N LYS A 13 -10.16 -0.30 10.44
CA LYS A 13 -11.06 -1.43 10.20
C LYS A 13 -10.57 -2.23 9.01
N ILE A 14 -10.71 -3.55 9.07
CA ILE A 14 -10.46 -4.44 7.93
C ILE A 14 -11.82 -4.93 7.41
N LYS A 15 -12.05 -4.78 6.11
CA LYS A 15 -13.28 -5.25 5.46
C LYS A 15 -12.93 -6.04 4.20
N LYS A 16 -13.49 -7.25 4.07
CA LYS A 16 -13.46 -7.99 2.81
C LYS A 16 -14.43 -7.33 1.83
N ILE A 17 -13.92 -6.87 0.69
CA ILE A 17 -14.69 -6.14 -0.33
C ILE A 17 -15.16 -7.09 -1.42
N GLN A 18 -14.27 -7.94 -1.90
CA GLN A 18 -14.49 -8.96 -2.92
C GLN A 18 -13.72 -10.23 -2.54
N PRO A 19 -13.92 -11.37 -3.20
CA PRO A 19 -13.01 -12.49 -3.09
C PRO A 19 -11.57 -12.03 -3.27
N LYS A 20 -10.69 -12.36 -2.30
CA LYS A 20 -9.26 -11.99 -2.28
C LYS A 20 -8.93 -10.49 -2.11
N ILE A 21 -9.90 -9.56 -2.09
CA ILE A 21 -9.64 -8.12 -1.92
C ILE A 21 -10.11 -7.65 -0.55
N TYR A 22 -9.21 -7.02 0.21
CA TYR A 22 -9.42 -6.53 1.56
C TYR A 22 -9.10 -5.04 1.65
N ALA A 23 -10.04 -4.23 2.18
CA ALA A 23 -9.80 -2.83 2.50
C ALA A 23 -9.34 -2.68 3.95
N VAL A 24 -8.26 -1.98 4.14
CA VAL A 24 -7.81 -1.43 5.42
C VAL A 24 -8.23 0.03 5.45
N ILE A 25 -9.26 0.31 6.26
CA ILE A 25 -9.87 1.64 6.35
C ILE A 25 -9.25 2.37 7.52
N VAL A 26 -8.49 3.43 7.23
CA VAL A 26 -7.83 4.30 8.21
C VAL A 26 -8.31 5.73 7.95
N PRO A 27 -9.28 6.26 8.71
CA PRO A 27 -9.86 7.58 8.47
C PRO A 27 -8.87 8.73 8.65
N ASP A 28 -7.84 8.54 9.45
CA ASP A 28 -6.83 9.56 9.72
C ASP A 28 -5.86 9.70 8.54
N ASP A 29 -5.84 10.89 7.92
CA ASP A 29 -5.08 11.19 6.71
C ASP A 29 -3.57 11.22 6.93
N TYR A 30 -3.09 11.40 8.17
CA TYR A 30 -1.67 11.33 8.51
C TYR A 30 -1.24 9.88 8.81
N HIS A 31 -2.03 9.18 9.61
CA HIS A 31 -1.67 7.82 10.03
C HIS A 31 -1.82 6.79 8.89
N ARG A 32 -2.75 7.01 7.96
CA ARG A 32 -2.94 6.10 6.82
C ARG A 32 -1.67 5.96 5.97
N PRO A 33 -1.10 7.04 5.40
CA PRO A 33 0.14 6.94 4.62
C PRO A 33 1.32 6.41 5.43
N MET A 34 1.46 6.83 6.67
CA MET A 34 2.55 6.38 7.53
C MET A 34 2.46 4.88 7.84
N LEU A 35 1.25 4.33 7.93
CA LEU A 35 1.01 2.90 8.15
C LEU A 35 1.41 2.07 6.92
N PHE A 36 1.11 2.56 5.72
CA PHE A 36 1.40 1.87 4.47
C PHE A 36 2.80 2.11 3.93
N MET A 37 3.47 3.19 4.31
CA MET A 37 4.72 3.68 3.73
C MET A 37 5.76 2.57 3.49
N ARG A 38 6.09 1.81 4.52
CA ARG A 38 7.15 0.80 4.40
C ARG A 38 6.83 -0.27 3.38
N VAL A 39 5.64 -0.84 3.44
CA VAL A 39 5.24 -1.93 2.54
C VAL A 39 5.01 -1.42 1.12
N GLN A 40 4.52 -0.20 0.96
CA GLN A 40 4.36 0.45 -0.34
C GLN A 40 5.72 0.70 -1.01
N GLU A 41 6.67 1.23 -0.26
CA GLU A 41 8.01 1.49 -0.78
C GLU A 41 8.82 0.21 -1.02
N TYR A 42 8.60 -0.82 -0.20
CA TYR A 42 9.12 -2.14 -0.50
C TYR A 42 8.55 -2.68 -1.81
N TYR A 43 7.27 -2.45 -2.10
CA TYR A 43 6.59 -2.95 -3.30
C TYR A 43 7.05 -2.22 -4.56
N GLU A 44 6.96 -0.90 -4.58
CA GLU A 44 7.08 -0.14 -5.84
C GLU A 44 7.88 1.16 -5.76
N SER A 45 8.77 1.29 -4.76
CA SER A 45 9.65 2.45 -4.71
C SER A 45 10.37 2.68 -6.03
N PRO A 46 10.43 3.92 -6.53
CA PRO A 46 11.24 4.25 -7.70
C PRO A 46 12.75 4.10 -7.42
N ASN A 47 13.14 4.06 -6.14
CA ASN A 47 14.53 3.88 -5.74
C ASN A 47 14.86 2.40 -5.50
N PRO A 48 15.79 1.81 -6.28
CA PRO A 48 16.17 0.40 -6.14
C PRO A 48 16.86 0.05 -4.81
N LEU A 49 17.19 1.04 -3.99
CA LEU A 49 17.70 0.82 -2.62
C LEU A 49 16.60 0.38 -1.66
N PHE A 50 15.33 0.69 -1.96
CA PHE A 50 14.17 0.37 -1.12
C PHE A 50 13.29 -0.72 -1.70
N LYS A 51 13.13 -0.73 -3.04
CA LYS A 51 12.27 -1.71 -3.72
C LYS A 51 12.76 -3.14 -3.51
N GLY A 52 11.90 -3.99 -2.93
CA GLY A 52 12.18 -5.41 -2.66
C GLY A 52 13.24 -5.65 -1.58
N LYS A 53 13.58 -4.65 -0.78
CA LYS A 53 14.64 -4.74 0.22
C LYS A 53 14.18 -4.22 1.58
N SER A 54 14.72 -4.81 2.64
CA SER A 54 14.67 -4.20 3.97
C SER A 54 15.48 -2.91 3.97
N PHE A 55 14.93 -1.84 4.56
CA PHE A 55 15.61 -0.55 4.64
C PHE A 55 15.34 0.13 5.98
N ASP A 56 16.31 0.96 6.39
CA ASP A 56 16.14 1.85 7.53
C ASP A 56 15.17 2.99 7.16
N ILE A 57 14.19 3.23 8.01
CA ILE A 57 13.18 4.27 7.78
C ILE A 57 13.78 5.67 7.71
N TRP A 58 14.86 5.93 8.48
CA TRP A 58 15.53 7.22 8.48
C TRP A 58 16.26 7.48 7.15
N ASN A 59 16.85 6.44 6.56
CA ASN A 59 17.46 6.53 5.23
C ASN A 59 16.41 6.83 4.16
N TYR A 60 15.22 6.24 4.29
CA TYR A 60 14.10 6.54 3.40
C TYR A 60 13.60 7.98 3.57
N ILE A 61 13.38 8.43 4.81
CA ILE A 61 12.94 9.80 5.11
C ILE A 61 13.93 10.83 4.56
N GLU A 62 15.24 10.59 4.74
CA GLU A 62 16.29 11.47 4.21
C GLU A 62 16.27 11.52 2.67
N TRP A 63 16.19 10.36 2.03
CA TRP A 63 16.10 10.27 0.58
C TRP A 63 14.85 10.95 0.06
N TYR A 64 13.68 10.67 0.66
CA TYR A 64 12.41 11.26 0.26
C TYR A 64 12.45 12.79 0.36
N SER A 65 12.91 13.31 1.49
CA SER A 65 13.02 14.74 1.73
C SER A 65 13.89 15.45 0.68
N ARG A 66 15.04 14.87 0.35
CA ARG A 66 15.95 15.44 -0.68
C ARG A 66 15.34 15.46 -2.08
N ASN A 67 14.40 14.59 -2.37
CA ASN A 67 13.73 14.51 -3.68
C ASN A 67 12.36 15.21 -3.69
N HIS A 68 11.83 15.63 -2.52
CA HIS A 68 10.54 16.28 -2.37
C HIS A 68 10.63 17.58 -1.57
N ARG A 69 11.19 18.65 -2.20
CA ARG A 69 11.22 20.02 -1.67
C ARG A 69 11.89 20.18 -0.30
N ASP A 70 12.93 19.38 -0.03
CA ASP A 70 13.67 19.35 1.23
C ASP A 70 12.81 19.12 2.48
N SER A 71 11.69 18.42 2.33
CA SER A 71 10.80 18.09 3.44
C SER A 71 10.17 16.72 3.29
N PHE A 72 9.89 16.06 4.42
CA PHE A 72 9.20 14.78 4.45
C PHE A 72 7.69 14.99 4.44
N THR A 73 7.11 14.98 3.25
CA THR A 73 5.67 15.26 3.02
C THR A 73 4.85 14.00 2.74
N TYR A 74 5.44 12.82 2.82
CA TYR A 74 4.82 11.53 2.45
C TYR A 74 3.39 11.35 2.98
N ALA A 75 3.15 11.76 4.23
CA ALA A 75 1.84 11.66 4.85
C ALA A 75 0.74 12.50 4.14
N PHE A 76 1.12 13.45 3.31
CA PHE A 76 0.21 14.37 2.60
C PHE A 76 0.20 14.15 1.10
N ASP A 77 1.13 13.34 0.57
CA ASP A 77 1.28 13.14 -0.87
C ASP A 77 0.43 11.97 -1.39
N TRP A 78 -0.01 11.06 -0.49
CA TRP A 78 -0.68 9.83 -0.86
C TRP A 78 -2.04 9.66 -0.16
N GLY A 79 -3.09 9.49 -0.96
CA GLY A 79 -4.47 9.32 -0.45
C GLY A 79 -4.93 7.87 -0.35
N GLY A 80 -4.37 6.97 -1.17
CA GLY A 80 -4.72 5.55 -1.25
C GLY A 80 -3.50 4.67 -1.45
N PHE A 81 -3.67 3.38 -1.20
CA PHE A 81 -2.60 2.38 -1.27
C PHE A 81 -3.15 1.07 -1.81
N ASN A 82 -2.31 0.33 -2.52
CA ASN A 82 -2.67 -0.98 -3.04
C ASN A 82 -1.44 -1.91 -3.03
N ILE A 83 -1.59 -3.11 -2.47
CA ILE A 83 -0.47 -4.00 -2.21
C ILE A 83 -0.92 -5.45 -2.37
N PRO A 84 -0.22 -6.28 -3.17
CA PRO A 84 -0.41 -7.72 -3.12
C PRO A 84 -0.14 -8.26 -1.70
N LEU A 85 -1.00 -9.14 -1.19
CA LEU A 85 -0.86 -9.69 0.16
C LEU A 85 0.46 -10.43 0.35
N GLU A 86 0.93 -11.13 -0.69
CA GLU A 86 2.23 -11.80 -0.70
C GLU A 86 3.40 -10.83 -0.49
N VAL A 87 3.34 -9.67 -1.15
CA VAL A 87 4.37 -8.63 -1.00
C VAL A 87 4.41 -8.11 0.43
N GLY A 88 3.23 -7.83 1.01
CA GLY A 88 3.12 -7.40 2.40
C GLY A 88 3.70 -8.43 3.36
N TYR A 89 3.39 -9.70 3.15
CA TYR A 89 3.89 -10.81 3.97
C TYR A 89 5.42 -10.89 3.89
N ASN A 90 5.99 -10.90 2.68
CA ASN A 90 7.42 -10.99 2.45
C ASN A 90 8.19 -9.76 2.97
N CYS A 91 7.61 -8.57 2.89
CA CYS A 91 8.20 -7.34 3.42
C CYS A 91 8.55 -7.51 4.91
N TYR A 92 7.61 -7.99 5.71
CA TYR A 92 7.80 -8.12 7.16
C TYR A 92 8.61 -9.36 7.57
N ASP A 93 8.64 -10.42 6.76
CA ASP A 93 9.54 -11.56 6.98
C ASP A 93 11.02 -11.17 6.82
N THR A 94 11.31 -10.21 5.95
CA THR A 94 12.67 -9.70 5.69
C THR A 94 13.10 -8.58 6.64
N LEU A 95 12.16 -7.92 7.31
CA LEU A 95 12.38 -6.77 8.18
C LEU A 95 12.80 -7.22 9.58
N LYS A 96 14.11 -7.43 9.81
CA LYS A 96 14.58 -7.97 11.11
C LYS A 96 15.07 -6.92 12.10
N ASP A 97 15.48 -5.72 11.68
CA ASP A 97 16.32 -4.86 12.53
C ASP A 97 15.81 -3.46 12.84
N VAL A 98 14.78 -2.94 12.16
CA VAL A 98 14.35 -1.54 12.32
C VAL A 98 12.82 -1.39 12.31
N TYR A 99 12.16 -2.06 13.25
CA TYR A 99 10.72 -1.95 13.42
C TYR A 99 10.33 -0.60 14.02
N THR A 100 9.38 0.05 13.38
CA THR A 100 8.64 1.18 13.94
C THR A 100 7.30 0.70 14.52
N PRO A 101 6.62 1.48 15.35
CA PRO A 101 5.26 1.15 15.79
C PRO A 101 4.25 0.99 14.64
N TYR A 102 4.44 1.69 13.53
CA TYR A 102 3.63 1.52 12.31
C TYR A 102 3.84 0.14 11.69
N ASP A 103 5.08 -0.34 11.66
CA ASP A 103 5.41 -1.66 11.13
C ASP A 103 4.73 -2.76 11.94
N GLU A 104 4.75 -2.67 13.29
CA GLU A 104 4.09 -3.63 14.18
C GLU A 104 2.58 -3.71 13.92
N ILE A 105 1.93 -2.55 13.72
CA ILE A 105 0.50 -2.49 13.42
C ILE A 105 0.21 -3.08 12.03
N MET A 106 1.00 -2.72 11.02
CA MET A 106 0.78 -3.18 9.64
C MET A 106 1.03 -4.67 9.50
N GLU A 107 2.08 -5.22 10.11
CA GLU A 107 2.32 -6.66 10.15
C GLU A 107 1.14 -7.41 10.78
N ASN A 108 0.60 -6.91 11.89
CA ASN A 108 -0.59 -7.49 12.51
C ASN A 108 -1.82 -7.44 11.58
N ILE A 109 -1.99 -6.37 10.81
CA ILE A 109 -3.06 -6.25 9.79
C ILE A 109 -2.88 -7.31 8.71
N ILE A 110 -1.68 -7.43 8.15
CA ILE A 110 -1.35 -8.42 7.12
C ILE A 110 -1.60 -9.84 7.60
N HIS A 111 -1.17 -10.19 8.82
CA HIS A 111 -1.44 -11.49 9.41
C HIS A 111 -2.93 -11.78 9.63
N LYS A 112 -3.72 -10.76 10.03
CA LYS A 112 -5.18 -10.90 10.13
C LYS A 112 -5.80 -11.15 8.77
N ILE A 113 -5.39 -10.41 7.74
CA ILE A 113 -5.90 -10.58 6.37
C ILE A 113 -5.51 -11.95 5.83
N TYR A 114 -4.28 -12.40 6.03
CA TYR A 114 -3.83 -13.75 5.68
C TYR A 114 -4.75 -14.84 6.26
N LYS A 115 -5.08 -14.74 7.56
CA LYS A 115 -6.03 -15.66 8.21
C LYS A 115 -7.44 -15.56 7.62
N MET A 116 -7.93 -14.34 7.37
CA MET A 116 -9.24 -14.10 6.75
C MET A 116 -9.32 -14.63 5.32
N ASN A 117 -8.16 -14.72 4.64
CA ASN A 117 -8.02 -15.26 3.28
C ASN A 117 -7.73 -16.79 3.26
N GLY A 118 -8.05 -17.51 4.33
CA GLY A 118 -7.89 -18.96 4.41
C GLY A 118 -6.43 -19.41 4.54
N ASN A 119 -5.57 -18.62 5.15
CA ASN A 119 -4.12 -18.82 5.26
C ASN A 119 -3.42 -18.86 3.89
N SER A 120 -3.87 -18.01 2.97
CA SER A 120 -3.28 -17.87 1.64
C SER A 120 -2.79 -16.45 1.43
N CYS A 121 -1.62 -16.30 0.83
CA CYS A 121 -1.09 -15.01 0.37
C CYS A 121 -1.67 -14.55 -0.97
N ASP A 122 -2.50 -15.38 -1.63
CA ASP A 122 -3.17 -15.04 -2.89
C ASP A 122 -4.33 -14.08 -2.64
N GLY A 123 -3.99 -12.82 -2.39
CA GLY A 123 -4.94 -11.75 -2.08
C GLY A 123 -4.34 -10.36 -2.33
N TYR A 124 -5.17 -9.34 -2.11
CA TYR A 124 -4.82 -7.95 -2.36
C TYR A 124 -5.35 -7.05 -1.24
N ILE A 125 -4.53 -6.10 -0.82
CA ILE A 125 -4.86 -5.13 0.22
C ILE A 125 -4.98 -3.76 -0.44
N ILE A 126 -6.06 -3.04 -0.12
CA ILE A 126 -6.20 -1.62 -0.45
C ILE A 126 -6.28 -0.81 0.84
N GLY A 127 -5.59 0.34 0.87
CA GLY A 127 -5.56 1.27 2.00
C GLY A 127 -6.34 2.54 1.66
N VAL A 128 -7.39 2.86 2.42
CA VAL A 128 -8.29 3.97 2.12
C VAL A 128 -8.76 4.67 3.40
N GLY A 129 -9.21 5.93 3.28
CA GLY A 129 -9.82 6.68 4.39
C GLY A 129 -11.25 6.24 4.67
N ASP A 130 -12.01 5.96 3.62
CA ASP A 130 -13.40 5.50 3.67
C ASP A 130 -13.73 4.54 2.51
N ILE A 131 -14.96 4.02 2.51
CA ILE A 131 -15.49 3.18 1.42
C ILE A 131 -16.54 3.97 0.65
N GLY A 132 -16.37 4.05 -0.67
CA GLY A 132 -17.33 4.69 -1.59
C GLY A 132 -16.85 6.01 -2.18
N GLY A 133 -15.71 6.55 -1.73
CA GLY A 133 -15.08 7.72 -2.34
C GLY A 133 -14.28 7.39 -3.60
N GLU A 134 -13.79 8.41 -4.30
CA GLU A 134 -13.01 8.26 -5.53
C GLU A 134 -11.72 7.44 -5.31
N THR A 135 -11.01 7.70 -4.22
CA THR A 135 -9.80 6.95 -3.84
C THR A 135 -10.12 5.46 -3.69
N PHE A 136 -11.23 5.11 -3.01
CA PHE A 136 -11.65 3.72 -2.89
C PHE A 136 -11.93 3.08 -4.24
N MET A 137 -12.61 3.80 -5.14
CA MET A 137 -12.91 3.31 -6.50
C MET A 137 -11.65 3.12 -7.33
N HIS A 138 -10.65 3.98 -7.15
CA HIS A 138 -9.34 3.85 -7.78
C HIS A 138 -8.61 2.60 -7.27
N GLU A 139 -8.46 2.46 -5.95
CA GLU A 139 -7.69 1.36 -5.36
C GLU A 139 -8.35 -0.02 -5.59
N ILE A 140 -9.69 -0.08 -5.64
CA ILE A 140 -10.36 -1.36 -5.94
C ILE A 140 -10.10 -1.83 -7.37
N CYS A 141 -9.90 -0.90 -8.33
CA CYS A 141 -9.55 -1.27 -9.70
C CYS A 141 -8.21 -2.00 -9.77
N HIS A 142 -7.20 -1.57 -8.99
CA HIS A 142 -5.93 -2.28 -8.87
C HIS A 142 -6.14 -3.70 -8.30
N GLY A 143 -6.93 -3.82 -7.23
CA GLY A 143 -7.27 -5.12 -6.63
C GLY A 143 -8.01 -6.04 -7.61
N LEU A 144 -8.97 -5.53 -8.37
CA LEU A 144 -9.70 -6.30 -9.38
C LEU A 144 -8.79 -6.73 -10.52
N TYR A 145 -7.91 -5.83 -10.99
CA TYR A 145 -6.95 -6.15 -12.06
C TYR A 145 -5.99 -7.27 -11.62
N ALA A 146 -5.58 -7.28 -10.35
CA ALA A 146 -4.67 -8.26 -9.82
C ALA A 146 -5.31 -9.63 -9.48
N THR A 147 -6.65 -9.67 -9.20
CA THR A 147 -7.29 -10.85 -8.63
C THR A 147 -8.45 -11.42 -9.44
N ASN A 148 -8.83 -10.77 -10.55
CA ASN A 148 -9.96 -11.17 -11.39
C ASN A 148 -9.55 -11.18 -12.88
N ASP A 149 -9.33 -12.37 -13.42
CA ASP A 149 -8.86 -12.56 -14.80
C ASP A 149 -9.79 -11.94 -15.85
N LEU A 150 -11.11 -12.02 -15.64
CA LEU A 150 -12.08 -11.42 -16.56
C LEU A 150 -11.96 -9.89 -16.57
N TYR A 151 -11.89 -9.28 -15.37
CA TYR A 151 -11.68 -7.83 -15.25
C TYR A 151 -10.38 -7.40 -15.93
N LYS A 152 -9.30 -8.14 -15.67
CA LYS A 152 -7.99 -7.88 -16.28
C LYS A 152 -8.07 -7.93 -17.81
N THR A 153 -8.65 -9.00 -18.36
CA THR A 153 -8.81 -9.16 -19.84
C THR A 153 -9.58 -7.99 -20.42
N MET A 154 -10.72 -7.62 -19.81
CA MET A 154 -11.54 -6.49 -20.30
C MET A 154 -10.79 -5.15 -20.20
N ALA A 155 -10.04 -4.91 -19.12
CA ALA A 155 -9.23 -3.70 -18.96
C ALA A 155 -8.12 -3.61 -20.00
N ASP A 156 -7.43 -4.74 -20.27
CA ASP A 156 -6.37 -4.82 -21.28
C ASP A 156 -6.93 -4.57 -22.68
N GLU A 157 -8.10 -5.16 -23.03
CA GLU A 157 -8.77 -4.92 -24.30
C GLU A 157 -9.17 -3.44 -24.48
N ILE A 158 -9.76 -2.81 -23.46
CA ILE A 158 -10.13 -1.39 -23.50
C ILE A 158 -8.86 -0.53 -23.68
N THR A 159 -7.79 -0.85 -22.97
CA THR A 159 -6.52 -0.11 -23.07
C THR A 159 -5.94 -0.16 -24.49
N GLN A 160 -6.03 -1.31 -25.17
CA GLN A 160 -5.60 -1.47 -26.56
C GLN A 160 -6.45 -0.67 -27.55
N MET A 161 -7.71 -0.36 -27.21
CA MET A 161 -8.59 0.46 -28.03
C MET A 161 -8.32 1.97 -27.90
N ILE A 162 -7.56 2.39 -26.89
CA ILE A 162 -7.22 3.80 -26.70
C ILE A 162 -6.23 4.24 -27.79
N PRO A 163 -6.52 5.32 -28.55
CA PRO A 163 -5.58 5.83 -29.53
C PRO A 163 -4.23 6.17 -28.89
N THR A 164 -3.12 5.77 -29.53
CA THR A 164 -1.75 5.96 -29.00
C THR A 164 -1.48 7.40 -28.56
N LYS A 165 -2.01 8.39 -29.29
CA LYS A 165 -1.88 9.80 -28.93
C LYS A 165 -2.53 10.12 -27.57
N LEU A 166 -3.67 9.52 -27.27
CA LEU A 166 -4.39 9.71 -26.02
C LEU A 166 -3.71 8.92 -24.90
N TYR A 167 -3.32 7.68 -25.16
CA TYR A 167 -2.59 6.83 -24.21
C TYR A 167 -1.32 7.52 -23.68
N ASN A 168 -0.51 8.11 -24.58
CA ASN A 168 0.72 8.82 -24.20
C ASN A 168 0.48 10.08 -23.34
N GLN A 169 -0.74 10.60 -23.25
CA GLN A 169 -1.09 11.70 -22.34
C GLN A 169 -1.34 11.24 -20.91
N PHE A 170 -1.61 9.95 -20.70
CA PHE A 170 -1.84 9.36 -19.38
C PHE A 170 -0.58 8.71 -18.77
N VAL A 171 0.42 8.39 -19.60
CA VAL A 171 1.61 7.61 -19.18
C VAL A 171 2.85 8.50 -19.04
N ASN A 172 2.79 9.77 -19.45
CA ASN A 172 3.83 10.81 -19.27
C ASN A 172 3.38 11.84 -18.25
#